data_472a13fcf50afaaae61cb86043f0ff56
#
_entry.id   472a13fcf50afaaae61cb86043f0ff56
#
_cell.length_a   1.000
_cell.length_b   1.000
_cell.length_c   1.000
_cell.angle_alpha   90.00
_cell.angle_beta   90.00
_cell.angle_gamma   90.00
#
_symmetry.space_group_name_H-M   'P 1'
#
loop_
_entity.id
_entity.type
_entity.pdbx_description
1 polymer ?
#
loop_
_entity_poly.entity_id
_entity_poly.type
_entity_poly.pdbx_seq_one_letter_code
_entity_poly.pdbx_strand_id
1 'polypeptide(L)'
;DINLLQSSLKTKSLLGSDSTLANVFLLQWKYNIQCCIKNDIFFRFYNGQDSRYGFAFPIPLKTANADYLKTSIQLLLDFLKESKQPIPLCLFTQEQKNQFDKCLRENFSSAQIKWDSNRNDSDYIYLFEKLSSLSGKSLQKKKNHVSRFCRTYENQWNFKTFPENNISKDILYVAEQWFRDRFSVKDEENSFSETALRFEQECRKNALLYHDILKFKGGVLYINDE
;
A
#
# COMPACT_ATOMS: atom_id res chain seq x y z
N ASP A 1 -17.53 -2.82 -7.54
CA ASP A 1 -17.05 -3.29 -8.85
C ASP A 1 -15.55 -2.96 -9.01
N ILE A 2 -14.71 -4.01 -9.02
CA ILE A 2 -13.24 -3.90 -9.08
C ILE A 2 -12.78 -3.24 -10.39
N ASN A 3 -13.49 -3.49 -11.50
CA ASN A 3 -13.15 -2.91 -12.81
C ASN A 3 -13.37 -1.41 -12.84
N LEU A 4 -14.42 -0.94 -12.19
CA LEU A 4 -14.71 0.49 -12.02
C LEU A 4 -13.60 1.16 -11.21
N LEU A 5 -13.21 0.57 -10.08
CA LEU A 5 -12.12 1.07 -9.24
C LEU A 5 -10.77 1.07 -9.98
N GLN A 6 -10.44 -0.02 -10.67
CA GLN A 6 -9.22 -0.09 -11.48
C GLN A 6 -9.15 1.01 -12.55
N SER A 7 -10.26 1.23 -13.26
CA SER A 7 -10.30 2.24 -14.30
C SER A 7 -10.16 3.66 -13.74
N SER A 8 -10.70 3.91 -12.56
CA SER A 8 -10.68 5.21 -11.91
C SER A 8 -9.32 5.50 -11.23
N LEU A 9 -8.70 4.49 -10.64
CA LEU A 9 -7.39 4.62 -10.00
C LEU A 9 -6.24 4.76 -11.01
N LYS A 10 -6.38 4.18 -12.21
CA LYS A 10 -5.36 4.30 -13.28
C LYS A 10 -5.27 5.69 -13.90
N THR A 11 -6.32 6.47 -13.86
CA THR A 11 -6.38 7.78 -14.54
C THR A 11 -5.78 8.92 -13.74
N LYS A 12 -5.44 8.70 -12.48
CA LYS A 12 -4.86 9.72 -11.60
C LYS A 12 -3.56 9.21 -11.03
N SER A 13 -2.50 10.00 -11.10
CA SER A 13 -1.25 9.73 -10.40
C SER A 13 -1.48 9.94 -8.89
N LEU A 14 -2.12 8.96 -8.26
CA LEU A 14 -2.22 8.92 -6.81
C LEU A 14 -0.85 8.51 -6.29
N LEU A 15 -0.14 9.46 -5.69
CA LEU A 15 1.09 9.18 -4.98
C LEU A 15 0.76 8.47 -3.67
N GLY A 16 1.56 7.45 -3.36
CA GLY A 16 1.41 6.67 -2.14
C GLY A 16 0.91 5.25 -2.37
N SER A 17 1.58 4.30 -1.74
CA SER A 17 1.26 2.87 -1.85
C SER A 17 -0.16 2.54 -1.36
N ASP A 18 -0.61 3.23 -0.32
CA ASP A 18 -1.94 3.04 0.29
C ASP A 18 -3.11 3.43 -0.62
N SER A 19 -2.84 4.18 -1.69
CA SER A 19 -3.86 4.58 -2.67
C SER A 19 -4.01 3.58 -3.82
N THR A 20 -3.19 2.53 -3.86
CA THR A 20 -3.29 1.49 -4.91
C THR A 20 -4.38 0.48 -4.57
N LEU A 21 -5.13 0.06 -5.59
CA LEU A 21 -6.14 -0.99 -5.43
C LEU A 21 -5.52 -2.28 -4.85
N ALA A 22 -4.31 -2.60 -5.28
CA ALA A 22 -3.58 -3.76 -4.80
C ALA A 22 -3.37 -3.74 -3.29
N ASN A 23 -2.87 -2.63 -2.74
CA ASN A 23 -2.68 -2.51 -1.29
C ASN A 23 -4.00 -2.49 -0.53
N VAL A 24 -5.01 -1.78 -1.02
CA VAL A 24 -6.35 -1.79 -0.39
C VAL A 24 -6.89 -3.22 -0.32
N PHE A 25 -6.78 -3.98 -1.41
CA PHE A 25 -7.25 -5.37 -1.45
C PHE A 25 -6.44 -6.30 -0.56
N LEU A 26 -5.11 -6.27 -0.65
CA LEU A 26 -4.26 -7.20 0.09
C LEU A 26 -4.23 -6.93 1.60
N LEU A 27 -4.31 -5.66 1.99
CA LEU A 27 -4.22 -5.26 3.39
C LEU A 27 -5.59 -5.09 4.07
N GLN A 28 -6.69 -5.40 3.37
CA GLN A 28 -8.03 -5.23 3.91
C GLN A 28 -8.26 -5.95 5.25
N TRP A 29 -7.74 -7.14 5.39
CA TRP A 29 -7.88 -7.92 6.63
C TRP A 29 -7.03 -7.35 7.77
N LYS A 30 -5.79 -6.92 7.45
CA LYS A 30 -4.88 -6.35 8.45
C LYS A 30 -5.42 -5.05 9.05
N TYR A 31 -5.99 -4.20 8.24
CA TYR A 31 -6.44 -2.87 8.66
C TYR A 31 -7.95 -2.75 8.72
N ASN A 32 -8.69 -3.87 8.61
CA ASN A 32 -10.15 -3.90 8.59
C ASN A 32 -10.72 -2.78 7.70
N ILE A 33 -10.26 -2.75 6.44
CA ILE A 33 -10.58 -1.67 5.50
C ILE A 33 -12.03 -1.84 5.04
N GLN A 34 -12.83 -0.83 5.29
CA GLN A 34 -14.19 -0.72 4.79
C GLN A 34 -14.22 0.25 3.61
N CYS A 35 -14.96 -0.10 2.56
CA CYS A 35 -15.04 0.70 1.35
C CYS A 35 -16.48 0.96 0.98
N CYS A 36 -16.76 2.18 0.51
CA CYS A 36 -18.03 2.50 -0.13
C CYS A 36 -17.86 3.49 -1.29
N ILE A 37 -18.84 3.48 -2.19
CA ILE A 37 -18.95 4.48 -3.26
C ILE A 37 -20.23 5.27 -3.00
N LYS A 38 -20.09 6.61 -2.89
CA LYS A 38 -21.22 7.52 -2.75
C LYS A 38 -20.98 8.77 -3.61
N ASN A 39 -21.95 9.16 -4.41
CA ASN A 39 -21.86 10.29 -5.36
C ASN A 39 -20.63 10.19 -6.29
N ASP A 40 -20.36 9.02 -6.82
CA ASP A 40 -19.19 8.71 -7.66
C ASP A 40 -17.84 9.00 -6.98
N ILE A 41 -17.81 8.93 -5.67
CA ILE A 41 -16.61 9.09 -4.86
C ILE A 41 -16.35 7.79 -4.09
N PHE A 42 -15.13 7.28 -4.19
CA PHE A 42 -14.69 6.11 -3.45
C PHE A 42 -14.10 6.52 -2.10
N PHE A 43 -14.73 6.07 -1.03
CA PHE A 43 -14.31 6.25 0.35
C PHE A 43 -13.70 4.96 0.89
N ARG A 44 -12.64 5.11 1.69
CA ARG A 44 -11.99 4.03 2.42
C ARG A 44 -11.90 4.44 3.88
N PHE A 45 -12.37 3.57 4.77
CA PHE A 45 -12.23 3.72 6.20
C PHE A 45 -11.32 2.60 6.73
N TYR A 46 -10.26 2.98 7.39
CA TYR A 46 -9.33 2.08 8.05
C TYR A 46 -9.74 1.94 9.51
N ASN A 47 -9.96 0.71 9.96
CA ASN A 47 -10.36 0.40 11.34
C ASN A 47 -9.37 -0.61 11.96
N GLY A 48 -8.08 -0.40 11.72
CA GLY A 48 -7.00 -1.21 12.28
C GLY A 48 -6.71 -0.87 13.73
N GLN A 49 -6.34 -1.88 14.51
CA GLN A 49 -6.09 -1.72 15.94
C GLN A 49 -4.80 -0.97 16.25
N ASP A 50 -3.79 -1.02 15.37
CA ASP A 50 -2.41 -0.68 15.74
C ASP A 50 -1.87 0.64 15.20
N SER A 51 -2.53 1.35 14.29
CA SER A 51 -2.00 2.65 13.80
C SER A 51 -2.81 3.31 12.69
N ARG A 52 -3.68 2.59 12.01
CA ARG A 52 -4.43 3.14 10.88
C ARG A 52 -5.90 3.15 11.23
N TYR A 53 -6.36 4.31 11.66
CA TYR A 53 -7.76 4.54 12.00
C TYR A 53 -8.25 5.83 11.34
N GLY A 54 -9.30 5.74 10.53
CA GLY A 54 -9.92 6.89 9.92
C GLY A 54 -10.18 6.79 8.42
N PHE A 55 -10.76 7.83 7.88
CA PHE A 55 -10.98 7.96 6.44
C PHE A 55 -9.71 8.41 5.72
N ALA A 56 -9.33 7.66 4.69
CA ALA A 56 -8.29 8.11 3.77
C ALA A 56 -8.83 9.16 2.80
N PHE A 57 -7.93 9.84 2.09
CA PHE A 57 -8.30 10.83 1.10
C PHE A 57 -9.31 10.26 0.08
N PRO A 58 -10.46 10.94 -0.14
CA PRO A 58 -11.51 10.47 -1.04
C PRO A 58 -11.03 10.46 -2.49
N ILE A 59 -11.38 9.43 -3.23
CA ILE A 59 -10.95 9.26 -4.61
C ILE A 59 -12.14 9.40 -5.55
N PRO A 60 -12.15 10.43 -6.43
CA PRO A 60 -13.23 10.59 -7.38
C PRO A 60 -13.15 9.50 -8.47
N LEU A 61 -14.25 8.89 -8.80
CA LEU A 61 -14.41 8.04 -9.97
C LEU A 61 -14.42 8.91 -11.27
N LYS A 62 -14.39 8.28 -12.44
CA LYS A 62 -14.37 9.00 -13.72
C LYS A 62 -15.56 9.95 -13.90
N THR A 63 -16.70 9.55 -13.38
CA THR A 63 -17.99 10.26 -13.45
C THR A 63 -18.16 11.32 -12.37
N ALA A 64 -17.19 11.43 -11.44
CA ALA A 64 -17.29 12.38 -10.35
C ALA A 64 -17.24 13.83 -10.85
N ASN A 65 -18.07 14.68 -10.22
CA ASN A 65 -18.08 16.11 -10.44
C ASN A 65 -16.71 16.75 -10.12
N ALA A 66 -16.41 17.89 -10.75
CA ALA A 66 -15.22 18.70 -10.45
C ALA A 66 -15.16 19.11 -8.96
N ASP A 67 -16.32 19.33 -8.32
CA ASP A 67 -16.44 19.68 -6.89
C ASP A 67 -16.45 18.47 -5.96
N TYR A 68 -15.96 17.30 -6.40
CA TYR A 68 -16.00 16.06 -5.63
C TYR A 68 -15.43 16.21 -4.21
N LEU A 69 -14.39 17.02 -4.02
CA LEU A 69 -13.77 17.21 -2.72
C LEU A 69 -14.68 17.96 -1.74
N LYS A 70 -15.37 18.99 -2.21
CA LYS A 70 -16.40 19.69 -1.45
C LYS A 70 -17.55 18.76 -1.07
N THR A 71 -18.02 17.95 -2.03
CA THR A 71 -19.04 16.93 -1.78
C THR A 71 -18.56 15.90 -0.75
N SER A 72 -17.30 15.47 -0.84
CA SER A 72 -16.70 14.53 0.12
C SER A 72 -16.67 15.09 1.54
N ILE A 73 -16.22 16.32 1.68
CA ILE A 73 -16.15 17.00 2.98
C ILE A 73 -17.56 17.15 3.56
N GLN A 74 -18.55 17.55 2.76
CA GLN A 74 -19.93 17.64 3.21
C GLN A 74 -20.45 16.29 3.74
N LEU A 75 -20.22 15.19 3.00
CA LEU A 75 -20.63 13.85 3.43
C LEU A 75 -19.95 13.41 4.73
N LEU A 76 -18.68 13.74 4.90
CA LEU A 76 -17.96 13.47 6.16
C LEU A 76 -18.52 14.31 7.31
N LEU A 77 -18.83 15.59 7.11
CA LEU A 77 -19.43 16.44 8.11
C LEU A 77 -20.84 15.99 8.50
N ASP A 78 -21.63 15.50 7.55
CA ASP A 78 -22.96 14.95 7.82
C ASP A 78 -22.84 13.64 8.63
N PHE A 79 -21.89 12.77 8.29
CA PHE A 79 -21.58 11.59 9.08
C PHE A 79 -21.12 11.96 10.52
N LEU A 80 -20.32 13.02 10.68
CA LEU A 80 -19.91 13.54 11.99
C LEU A 80 -21.13 13.94 12.85
N LYS A 81 -22.08 14.66 12.25
CA LYS A 81 -23.31 15.09 12.95
C LYS A 81 -24.15 13.90 13.40
N GLU A 82 -24.27 12.89 12.55
CA GLU A 82 -25.04 11.67 12.83
C GLU A 82 -24.36 10.80 13.89
N SER A 83 -23.07 10.57 13.77
CA SER A 83 -22.30 9.69 14.66
C SER A 83 -22.02 10.32 16.02
N LYS A 84 -22.01 11.65 16.10
CA LYS A 84 -21.62 12.45 17.28
C LYS A 84 -20.19 12.13 17.78
N GLN A 85 -19.35 11.59 16.91
CA GLN A 85 -17.97 11.21 17.20
C GLN A 85 -17.02 11.96 16.29
N PRO A 86 -15.81 12.32 16.74
CA PRO A 86 -14.79 12.88 15.85
C PRO A 86 -14.56 11.98 14.65
N ILE A 87 -14.42 12.57 13.47
CA ILE A 87 -14.05 11.82 12.27
C ILE A 87 -12.53 11.84 12.14
N PRO A 88 -11.87 10.73 12.39
CA PRO A 88 -10.44 10.63 12.12
C PRO A 88 -10.19 10.59 10.62
N LEU A 89 -9.12 11.25 10.20
CA LEU A 89 -8.57 11.18 8.85
C LEU A 89 -7.17 10.54 8.91
N CYS A 90 -6.80 9.75 7.92
CA CYS A 90 -5.52 9.08 7.88
C CYS A 90 -4.94 8.97 6.47
N LEU A 91 -3.64 8.74 6.37
CA LEU A 91 -2.95 8.44 5.11
C LEU A 91 -3.10 9.54 4.04
N PHE A 92 -3.04 10.78 4.46
CA PHE A 92 -3.01 11.93 3.55
C PHE A 92 -1.57 12.27 3.18
N THR A 93 -1.29 12.45 1.90
CA THR A 93 -0.05 13.09 1.47
C THR A 93 -0.11 14.59 1.79
N GLN A 94 1.05 15.25 1.80
CA GLN A 94 1.11 16.69 2.03
C GLN A 94 0.28 17.49 1.00
N GLU A 95 0.26 17.04 -0.25
CA GLU A 95 -0.54 17.66 -1.31
C GLU A 95 -2.04 17.49 -1.05
N GLN A 96 -2.47 16.27 -0.72
CA GLN A 96 -3.87 15.96 -0.39
C GLN A 96 -4.34 16.75 0.83
N LYS A 97 -3.49 16.85 1.86
CA LYS A 97 -3.75 17.71 3.03
C LYS A 97 -3.99 19.16 2.61
N ASN A 98 -3.10 19.72 1.79
CA ASN A 98 -3.23 21.11 1.34
C ASN A 98 -4.51 21.35 0.53
N GLN A 99 -4.88 20.40 -0.35
CA GLN A 99 -6.13 20.47 -1.11
C GLN A 99 -7.35 20.40 -0.19
N PHE A 100 -7.33 19.49 0.78
CA PHE A 100 -8.42 19.32 1.74
C PHE A 100 -8.58 20.55 2.62
N ASP A 101 -7.50 21.08 3.20
CA ASP A 101 -7.49 22.29 4.02
C ASP A 101 -8.00 23.53 3.26
N LYS A 102 -7.59 23.67 2.00
CA LYS A 102 -8.07 24.76 1.15
C LYS A 102 -9.58 24.67 0.95
N CYS A 103 -10.07 23.50 0.53
CA CYS A 103 -11.49 23.28 0.30
C CYS A 103 -12.32 23.46 1.60
N LEU A 104 -11.79 23.00 2.74
CA LEU A 104 -12.44 23.14 4.04
C LEU A 104 -12.59 24.62 4.40
N ARG A 105 -11.52 25.42 4.32
CA ARG A 105 -11.56 26.85 4.63
C ARG A 105 -12.50 27.65 3.73
N GLU A 106 -12.50 27.33 2.44
CA GLU A 106 -13.30 28.06 1.45
C GLU A 106 -14.80 27.78 1.56
N ASN A 107 -15.20 26.59 2.03
CA ASN A 107 -16.59 26.15 1.98
C ASN A 107 -17.21 25.82 3.34
N PHE A 108 -16.40 25.61 4.39
CA PHE A 108 -16.85 25.10 5.69
C PHE A 108 -16.12 25.79 6.85
N SER A 109 -16.24 27.11 6.93
CA SER A 109 -15.46 27.97 7.86
C SER A 109 -15.61 27.64 9.35
N SER A 110 -16.68 26.97 9.75
CA SER A 110 -16.90 26.53 11.14
C SER A 110 -16.22 25.20 11.47
N ALA A 111 -15.75 24.45 10.47
CA ALA A 111 -15.09 23.17 10.67
C ALA A 111 -13.60 23.39 10.96
N GLN A 112 -13.08 22.64 11.95
CA GLN A 112 -11.68 22.67 12.32
C GLN A 112 -11.06 21.29 12.17
N ILE A 113 -9.81 21.25 11.74
CA ILE A 113 -9.03 20.02 11.60
C ILE A 113 -7.66 20.21 12.25
N LYS A 114 -7.24 19.20 13.01
CA LYS A 114 -5.87 19.09 13.52
C LYS A 114 -5.16 18.00 12.76
N TRP A 115 -3.98 18.30 12.23
CA TRP A 115 -3.14 17.35 11.54
C TRP A 115 -1.98 16.91 12.42
N ASP A 116 -1.67 15.62 12.33
CA ASP A 116 -0.49 15.02 12.90
C ASP A 116 0.32 14.31 11.82
N SER A 117 1.62 14.16 12.00
CA SER A 117 2.51 13.56 11.01
C SER A 117 3.42 12.52 11.68
N ASN A 118 3.38 11.30 11.17
CA ASN A 118 4.26 10.24 11.62
C ASN A 118 5.19 9.82 10.46
N ARG A 119 6.51 9.95 10.66
CA ARG A 119 7.50 9.56 9.66
C ARG A 119 7.46 8.05 9.33
N ASN A 120 7.02 7.21 10.27
CA ASN A 120 6.94 5.77 10.05
C ASN A 120 5.88 5.37 9.02
N ASP A 121 4.94 6.27 8.72
CA ASP A 121 3.91 6.07 7.70
C ASP A 121 4.32 6.59 6.32
N SER A 122 5.59 7.04 6.17
CA SER A 122 6.07 7.62 4.92
C SER A 122 6.55 6.56 3.93
N ASP A 123 6.16 6.67 2.67
CA ASP A 123 6.69 5.86 1.58
C ASP A 123 8.11 6.28 1.20
N TYR A 124 8.96 5.29 0.86
CA TYR A 124 10.26 5.54 0.23
C TYR A 124 10.10 5.64 -1.28
N ILE A 125 10.36 6.82 -1.82
CA ILE A 125 10.22 7.09 -3.26
C ILE A 125 11.62 7.16 -3.91
N TYR A 126 11.80 6.41 -4.99
CA TYR A 126 13.03 6.37 -5.77
C TYR A 126 12.75 6.65 -7.25
N LEU A 127 13.67 7.36 -7.91
CA LEU A 127 13.65 7.43 -9.36
C LEU A 127 14.02 6.06 -9.93
N PHE A 128 13.19 5.54 -10.82
CA PHE A 128 13.37 4.21 -11.42
C PHE A 128 14.77 4.05 -12.08
N GLU A 129 15.18 5.03 -12.86
CA GLU A 129 16.46 5.01 -13.57
C GLU A 129 17.66 4.97 -12.60
N LYS A 130 17.56 5.66 -11.45
CA LYS A 130 18.61 5.62 -10.43
C LYS A 130 18.65 4.29 -9.71
N LEU A 131 17.49 3.72 -9.41
CA LEU A 131 17.38 2.45 -8.68
C LEU A 131 17.80 1.27 -9.57
N SER A 132 17.40 1.26 -10.84
CA SER A 132 17.76 0.19 -11.78
C SER A 132 19.25 0.18 -12.16
N SER A 133 19.85 1.36 -12.32
CA SER A 133 21.28 1.49 -12.65
C SER A 133 22.19 1.50 -11.42
N LEU A 134 21.62 1.62 -10.21
CA LEU A 134 22.34 1.84 -8.95
C LEU A 134 23.34 3.00 -9.04
N SER A 135 22.99 4.08 -9.75
CA SER A 135 23.86 5.21 -10.00
C SER A 135 23.89 6.19 -8.82
N GLY A 136 25.05 6.80 -8.61
CA GLY A 136 25.28 7.82 -7.60
C GLY A 136 25.84 7.31 -6.27
N LYS A 137 26.46 8.21 -5.51
CA LYS A 137 27.17 7.90 -4.24
C LYS A 137 26.27 7.22 -3.20
N SER A 138 24.99 7.62 -3.11
CA SER A 138 24.03 7.06 -2.15
C SER A 138 23.70 5.59 -2.39
N LEU A 139 23.83 5.11 -3.62
CA LEU A 139 23.54 3.71 -4.00
C LEU A 139 24.80 2.86 -4.16
N GLN A 140 26.00 3.42 -3.96
CA GLN A 140 27.27 2.72 -4.15
C GLN A 140 27.39 1.45 -3.30
N LYS A 141 26.92 1.47 -2.06
CA LYS A 141 26.91 0.27 -1.20
C LYS A 141 26.02 -0.84 -1.79
N LYS A 142 24.85 -0.50 -2.32
CA LYS A 142 23.96 -1.45 -2.98
C LYS A 142 24.60 -2.03 -4.25
N LYS A 143 25.23 -1.20 -5.06
CA LYS A 143 26.00 -1.64 -6.24
C LYS A 143 27.09 -2.63 -5.87
N ASN A 144 27.84 -2.36 -4.80
CA ASN A 144 28.88 -3.27 -4.31
C ASN A 144 28.30 -4.61 -3.83
N HIS A 145 27.12 -4.63 -3.18
CA HIS A 145 26.44 -5.88 -2.81
C HIS A 145 26.04 -6.69 -4.03
N VAL A 146 25.46 -6.06 -5.06
CA VAL A 146 25.10 -6.74 -6.32
C VAL A 146 26.36 -7.31 -7.00
N SER A 147 27.43 -6.49 -7.12
CA SER A 147 28.69 -6.96 -7.71
C SER A 147 29.31 -8.13 -6.94
N ARG A 148 29.24 -8.10 -5.61
CA ARG A 148 29.70 -9.21 -4.77
C ARG A 148 28.86 -10.46 -5.01
N PHE A 149 27.55 -10.35 -5.04
CA PHE A 149 26.63 -11.45 -5.33
C PHE A 149 26.96 -12.09 -6.69
N CYS A 150 27.05 -11.31 -7.75
CA CYS A 150 27.35 -11.80 -9.08
C CYS A 150 28.71 -12.54 -9.18
N ARG A 151 29.73 -12.08 -8.41
CA ARG A 151 31.03 -12.78 -8.34
C ARG A 151 30.99 -14.06 -7.53
N THR A 152 30.23 -14.05 -6.41
CA THR A 152 30.14 -15.21 -5.51
C THR A 152 29.37 -16.37 -6.16
N TYR A 153 28.33 -16.05 -6.92
CA TYR A 153 27.43 -17.03 -7.54
C TYR A 153 27.50 -16.97 -9.07
N GLU A 154 28.67 -16.74 -9.63
CA GLU A 154 28.88 -16.65 -11.08
C GLU A 154 28.35 -17.92 -11.77
N ASN A 155 27.40 -17.74 -12.73
CA ASN A 155 26.73 -18.83 -13.45
C ASN A 155 25.95 -19.83 -12.59
N GLN A 156 25.74 -19.53 -11.30
CA GLN A 156 25.03 -20.39 -10.35
C GLN A 156 23.67 -19.84 -9.94
N TRP A 157 23.22 -18.78 -10.54
CA TRP A 157 21.92 -18.19 -10.25
C TRP A 157 21.05 -18.01 -11.48
N ASN A 158 19.74 -18.13 -11.27
CA ASN A 158 18.73 -17.91 -12.28
C ASN A 158 17.55 -17.17 -11.68
N PHE A 159 16.98 -16.21 -12.43
CA PHE A 159 15.81 -15.46 -12.00
C PHE A 159 14.62 -15.79 -12.89
N LYS A 160 13.58 -16.38 -12.31
CA LYS A 160 12.32 -16.68 -13.02
C LYS A 160 11.26 -15.69 -12.63
N THR A 161 10.56 -15.15 -13.62
CA THR A 161 9.47 -14.18 -13.43
C THR A 161 8.12 -14.86 -13.26
N PHE A 162 7.23 -14.23 -12.52
CA PHE A 162 5.84 -14.60 -12.32
C PHE A 162 4.97 -13.48 -12.93
N PRO A 163 3.89 -13.77 -13.66
CA PRO A 163 3.27 -15.09 -13.86
C PRO A 163 3.83 -15.89 -15.08
N GLU A 164 4.79 -15.35 -15.83
CA GLU A 164 5.28 -15.94 -17.09
C GLU A 164 5.83 -17.36 -16.91
N ASN A 165 6.40 -17.67 -15.74
CA ASN A 165 6.82 -19.02 -15.36
C ASN A 165 5.87 -19.57 -14.27
N ASN A 166 5.63 -20.87 -14.31
CA ASN A 166 4.76 -21.54 -13.32
C ASN A 166 5.52 -21.79 -12.00
N ILE A 167 5.85 -20.73 -11.30
CA ILE A 167 6.66 -20.74 -10.05
C ILE A 167 5.86 -20.43 -8.78
N SER A 168 4.52 -20.50 -8.85
CA SER A 168 3.67 -20.18 -7.68
C SER A 168 3.97 -21.05 -6.47
N LYS A 169 4.33 -22.32 -6.69
CA LYS A 169 4.71 -23.25 -5.60
C LYS A 169 6.01 -22.83 -4.93
N ASP A 170 7.00 -22.39 -5.72
CA ASP A 170 8.31 -21.98 -5.22
C ASP A 170 8.18 -20.66 -4.42
N ILE A 171 7.35 -19.73 -4.92
CA ILE A 171 7.02 -18.49 -4.18
C ILE A 171 6.42 -18.83 -2.81
N LEU A 172 5.45 -19.75 -2.77
CA LEU A 172 4.81 -20.16 -1.51
C LEU A 172 5.78 -20.91 -0.61
N TYR A 173 6.65 -21.76 -1.17
CA TYR A 173 7.67 -22.48 -0.41
C TYR A 173 8.64 -21.53 0.28
N VAL A 174 9.24 -20.58 -0.46
CA VAL A 174 10.14 -19.57 0.11
C VAL A 174 9.42 -18.75 1.19
N ALA A 175 8.18 -18.35 0.93
CA ALA A 175 7.38 -17.59 1.90
C ALA A 175 7.11 -18.38 3.17
N GLU A 176 6.84 -19.69 3.07
CA GLU A 176 6.61 -20.57 4.21
C GLU A 176 7.89 -20.80 5.04
N GLN A 177 9.04 -21.02 4.37
CA GLN A 177 10.31 -21.14 5.08
C GLN A 177 10.65 -19.86 5.84
N TRP A 178 10.51 -18.70 5.20
CA TRP A 178 10.72 -17.41 5.85
C TRP A 178 9.80 -17.22 7.07
N PHE A 179 8.54 -17.65 6.96
CA PHE A 179 7.58 -17.58 8.08
C PHE A 179 8.05 -18.46 9.26
N ARG A 180 8.43 -19.72 8.97
CA ARG A 180 8.91 -20.66 10.00
C ARG A 180 10.16 -20.12 10.70
N ASP A 181 11.13 -19.61 9.95
CA ASP A 181 12.34 -19.04 10.49
C ASP A 181 12.05 -17.86 11.44
N ARG A 182 11.15 -16.96 11.02
CA ARG A 182 10.74 -15.82 11.84
C ARG A 182 9.91 -16.20 13.07
N PHE A 183 9.08 -17.22 12.96
CA PHE A 183 8.26 -17.71 14.04
C PHE A 183 9.06 -18.46 15.10
N SER A 184 10.16 -19.09 14.72
CA SER A 184 11.04 -19.82 15.63
C SER A 184 11.96 -18.93 16.46
N VAL A 185 12.21 -17.68 16.03
CA VAL A 185 13.05 -16.71 16.74
C VAL A 185 12.22 -16.02 17.82
N LYS A 186 12.36 -16.48 19.06
CA LYS A 186 11.84 -15.83 20.28
C LYS A 186 12.79 -14.71 20.75
N ASP A 187 13.10 -13.74 19.92
CA ASP A 187 13.83 -12.55 20.33
C ASP A 187 12.84 -11.50 20.83
N GLU A 188 12.90 -11.15 22.10
CA GLU A 188 12.00 -10.17 22.74
C GLU A 188 12.08 -8.77 22.09
N GLU A 189 13.21 -8.42 21.49
CA GLU A 189 13.42 -7.12 20.81
C GLU A 189 12.91 -7.06 19.35
N ASN A 190 12.67 -8.20 18.69
CA ASN A 190 12.25 -8.29 17.28
C ASN A 190 10.98 -9.13 17.05
N SER A 191 10.14 -9.29 18.05
CA SER A 191 8.93 -10.09 17.92
C SER A 191 7.92 -9.38 17.00
N PHE A 192 7.95 -9.71 15.71
CA PHE A 192 6.74 -9.52 14.89
C PHE A 192 5.61 -10.27 15.58
N SER A 193 4.48 -9.59 15.80
CA SER A 193 3.35 -10.28 16.38
C SER A 193 2.96 -11.45 15.47
N GLU A 194 2.63 -12.60 16.04
CA GLU A 194 2.14 -13.77 15.28
C GLU A 194 1.04 -13.37 14.30
N THR A 195 0.16 -12.49 14.73
CA THR A 195 -0.92 -11.93 13.93
C THR A 195 -0.41 -11.22 12.68
N ALA A 196 0.64 -10.40 12.79
CA ALA A 196 1.23 -9.70 11.66
C ALA A 196 1.83 -10.66 10.63
N LEU A 197 2.52 -11.71 11.10
CA LEU A 197 3.09 -12.74 10.23
C LEU A 197 2.00 -13.56 9.50
N ARG A 198 0.89 -13.88 10.17
CA ARG A 198 -0.25 -14.56 9.55
C ARG A 198 -0.92 -13.70 8.49
N PHE A 199 -1.12 -12.40 8.76
CA PHE A 199 -1.64 -11.47 7.74
C PHE A 199 -0.73 -11.38 6.52
N GLU A 200 0.58 -11.39 6.70
CA GLU A 200 1.53 -11.36 5.59
C GLU A 200 1.44 -12.62 4.72
N GLN A 201 1.27 -13.80 5.33
CA GLN A 201 1.03 -15.04 4.57
C GLN A 201 -0.26 -14.98 3.75
N GLU A 202 -1.36 -14.51 4.34
CA GLU A 202 -2.63 -14.36 3.62
C GLU A 202 -2.52 -13.33 2.48
N CYS A 203 -1.80 -12.23 2.67
CA CYS A 203 -1.51 -11.26 1.61
C CYS A 203 -0.79 -11.92 0.43
N ARG A 204 0.21 -12.78 0.68
CA ARG A 204 0.96 -13.47 -0.38
C ARG A 204 0.09 -14.46 -1.15
N LYS A 205 -0.71 -15.28 -0.45
CA LYS A 205 -1.66 -16.19 -1.09
C LYS A 205 -2.65 -15.45 -1.98
N ASN A 206 -3.22 -14.36 -1.47
CA ASN A 206 -4.16 -13.54 -2.21
C ASN A 206 -3.48 -12.82 -3.40
N ALA A 207 -2.24 -12.38 -3.26
CA ALA A 207 -1.48 -11.80 -4.36
C ALA A 207 -1.31 -12.79 -5.52
N LEU A 208 -1.00 -14.05 -5.23
CA LEU A 208 -0.90 -15.10 -6.25
C LEU A 208 -2.26 -15.45 -6.85
N LEU A 209 -3.29 -15.60 -6.03
CA LEU A 209 -4.64 -15.98 -6.46
C LEU A 209 -5.28 -14.92 -7.37
N TYR A 210 -5.07 -13.65 -7.05
CA TYR A 210 -5.70 -12.53 -7.75
C TYR A 210 -4.72 -11.73 -8.63
N HIS A 211 -3.57 -12.30 -8.98
CA HIS A 211 -2.51 -11.61 -9.73
C HIS A 211 -3.01 -11.00 -11.05
N ASP A 212 -3.86 -11.70 -11.79
CA ASP A 212 -4.40 -11.22 -13.05
C ASP A 212 -5.24 -9.96 -12.90
N ILE A 213 -6.10 -9.93 -11.87
CA ILE A 213 -6.98 -8.79 -11.58
C ILE A 213 -6.15 -7.63 -11.04
N LEU A 214 -5.22 -7.90 -10.13
CA LEU A 214 -4.39 -6.88 -9.47
C LEU A 214 -3.17 -6.48 -10.29
N LYS A 215 -2.90 -7.20 -11.40
CA LYS A 215 -1.75 -6.99 -12.30
C LYS A 215 -0.41 -7.11 -11.57
N PHE A 216 -0.30 -8.03 -10.63
CA PHE A 216 0.95 -8.31 -9.94
C PHE A 216 1.95 -9.03 -10.83
N LYS A 217 3.19 -8.63 -10.67
CA LYS A 217 4.37 -9.31 -11.19
C LYS A 217 5.36 -9.54 -10.07
N GLY A 218 6.12 -10.60 -10.17
CA GLY A 218 7.12 -10.96 -9.18
C GLY A 218 8.17 -11.89 -9.77
N GLY A 219 8.93 -12.54 -8.92
CA GLY A 219 9.89 -13.54 -9.36
C GLY A 219 10.59 -14.21 -8.19
N VAL A 220 11.30 -15.29 -8.50
CA VAL A 220 12.13 -16.06 -7.59
C VAL A 220 13.54 -16.12 -8.13
N LEU A 221 14.49 -15.90 -7.25
CA LEU A 221 15.92 -16.07 -7.51
C LEU A 221 16.33 -17.46 -7.02
N TYR A 222 16.83 -18.28 -7.91
CA TYR A 222 17.36 -19.60 -7.62
C TYR A 222 18.89 -19.52 -7.56
N ILE A 223 19.50 -20.26 -6.64
CA ILE A 223 20.94 -20.43 -6.52
C ILE A 223 21.23 -21.92 -6.55
N ASN A 224 22.10 -22.38 -7.45
CA ASN A 224 22.41 -23.81 -7.69
C ASN A 224 21.15 -24.65 -8.02
N ASP A 225 20.18 -24.04 -8.74
CA ASP A 225 18.88 -24.65 -9.08
C ASP A 225 17.95 -24.96 -7.90
N GLU A 226 18.26 -24.38 -6.72
CA GLU A 226 17.43 -24.43 -5.50
C GLU A 226 16.74 -23.10 -5.20
#